data_d57c9fa476826077a3898356c4f7c87c
#
_entry.id   d57c9fa476826077a3898356c4f7c87c
#
_cell.length_a   1.000
_cell.length_b   1.000
_cell.length_c   1.000
_cell.angle_alpha   90.00
_cell.angle_beta   90.00
_cell.angle_gamma   90.00
#
_symmetry.space_group_name_H-M   'P 1'
#
loop_
_entity.id
_entity.type
_entity.pdbx_description
1 polymer ?
#
loop_
_entity_poly.entity_id
_entity_poly.type
_entity_poly.pdbx_seq_one_letter_code
_entity_poly.pdbx_strand_id
1 'polypeptide(L)'
;MYFGFTEEQLAFGSLARKVATDISSASDSEGERFEVGSDALKVLGETGLHGLLIPEDQGGSGATLIEGAMFAEELGRALAPASVASSALICPTALPLIRDVSTRNDVAKAIARGEFCSVVVGSDLTWPPRGEGFAWGWQPGAIVLEADPEGLRPTRETEFAAILTQDLTLRIAPIGPLTTSTEHLVDSEVGKHFQAAVNVIASCLLLGCMRATLELAVAYANEREQFGAKIGTFQAIKHICADMLVDVESSHSIAYGAAALLTHSSEPLTAVRSAAIAKSWCGDAAVRVCESAIQVYGGIGFTWECPVHRYLRSALTLRSSFMNTTQSMDYLTKLDQWI
;
A
#
# COMPACT_ATOMS: atom_id res chain seq x y z
N MET A 1 20.33 17.88 3.92
CA MET A 1 18.97 17.44 4.28
C MET A 1 19.14 16.35 5.33
N TYR A 2 18.53 16.47 6.50
CA TYR A 2 18.56 15.43 7.55
C TYR A 2 17.49 14.38 7.23
N PHE A 3 17.89 13.13 7.09
CA PHE A 3 17.00 12.02 6.73
C PHE A 3 16.48 11.21 7.94
N GLY A 4 16.57 11.76 9.14
CA GLY A 4 16.04 11.11 10.35
C GLY A 4 14.61 11.56 10.62
N PHE A 5 13.82 10.68 11.24
CA PHE A 5 12.50 11.03 11.74
C PHE A 5 12.58 11.95 12.96
N THR A 6 11.60 12.84 13.12
CA THR A 6 11.43 13.63 14.34
C THR A 6 10.94 12.76 15.49
N GLU A 7 11.04 13.25 16.74
CA GLU A 7 10.50 12.54 17.90
C GLU A 7 9.00 12.29 17.77
N GLU A 8 8.26 13.25 17.22
CA GLU A 8 6.82 13.13 16.94
C GLU A 8 6.53 12.03 15.91
N GLN A 9 7.32 11.95 14.84
CA GLN A 9 7.20 10.89 13.83
C GLN A 9 7.54 9.51 14.41
N LEU A 10 8.54 9.40 15.28
CA LEU A 10 8.85 8.14 15.96
C LEU A 10 7.71 7.70 16.90
N ALA A 11 7.11 8.63 17.62
CA ALA A 11 5.94 8.35 18.46
C ALA A 11 4.74 7.94 17.59
N PHE A 12 4.51 8.62 16.47
CA PHE A 12 3.48 8.27 15.50
C PHE A 12 3.70 6.86 14.92
N GLY A 13 4.92 6.50 14.54
CA GLY A 13 5.24 5.15 14.05
C GLY A 13 4.88 4.05 15.06
N SER A 14 5.11 4.30 16.35
CA SER A 14 4.72 3.38 17.42
C SER A 14 3.20 3.24 17.53
N LEU A 15 2.45 4.33 17.39
CA LEU A 15 0.97 4.32 17.35
C LEU A 15 0.47 3.58 16.10
N ALA A 16 1.01 3.90 14.93
CA ALA A 16 0.66 3.27 13.65
C ALA A 16 0.82 1.76 13.71
N ARG A 17 1.94 1.28 14.28
CA ARG A 17 2.20 -0.15 14.51
C ARG A 17 1.16 -0.81 15.37
N LYS A 18 0.83 -0.20 16.52
CA LYS A 18 -0.20 -0.72 17.42
C LYS A 18 -1.54 -0.83 16.70
N VAL A 19 -1.98 0.24 16.04
CA VAL A 19 -3.25 0.30 15.35
C VAL A 19 -3.31 -0.71 14.20
N ALA A 20 -2.26 -0.84 13.38
CA ALA A 20 -2.21 -1.81 12.30
C ALA A 20 -2.31 -3.26 12.83
N THR A 21 -1.66 -3.55 13.95
CA THR A 21 -1.74 -4.86 14.63
C THR A 21 -3.15 -5.12 15.17
N ASP A 22 -3.76 -4.14 15.82
CA ASP A 22 -5.13 -4.26 16.36
C ASP A 22 -6.15 -4.49 15.23
N ILE A 23 -6.01 -3.76 14.11
CA ILE A 23 -6.85 -3.95 12.90
C ILE A 23 -6.70 -5.35 12.34
N SER A 24 -5.48 -5.84 12.16
CA SER A 24 -5.22 -7.17 11.63
C SER A 24 -5.76 -8.26 12.55
N SER A 25 -5.64 -8.08 13.87
CA SER A 25 -6.13 -9.04 14.86
C SER A 25 -7.66 -9.06 14.96
N ALA A 26 -8.31 -7.93 14.72
CA ALA A 26 -9.78 -7.80 14.72
C ALA A 26 -10.41 -8.17 13.37
N SER A 27 -9.59 -8.34 12.32
CA SER A 27 -10.05 -8.83 11.03
C SER A 27 -10.24 -10.34 11.10
N ASP A 28 -11.36 -10.83 10.57
CA ASP A 28 -11.75 -12.22 10.72
C ASP A 28 -10.65 -13.18 10.24
N SER A 29 -10.24 -14.05 11.16
CA SER A 29 -9.14 -14.98 10.97
C SER A 29 -9.60 -16.41 10.70
N GLU A 30 -10.89 -16.66 10.38
CA GLU A 30 -11.38 -18.02 10.04
C GLU A 30 -10.73 -18.57 8.75
N GLY A 31 -9.42 -18.40 8.69
CA GLY A 31 -8.48 -19.14 7.86
C GLY A 31 -8.07 -18.45 6.58
N GLU A 32 -8.81 -17.57 5.91
CA GLU A 32 -8.48 -17.24 4.54
C GLU A 32 -8.81 -15.81 4.06
N ARG A 33 -9.48 -14.95 4.85
CA ARG A 33 -9.97 -13.66 4.35
C ARG A 33 -9.96 -12.59 5.43
N PHE A 34 -9.28 -11.50 5.15
CA PHE A 34 -9.28 -10.35 6.03
C PHE A 34 -10.41 -9.38 5.65
N GLU A 35 -11.49 -9.39 6.45
CA GLU A 35 -12.52 -8.36 6.42
C GLU A 35 -12.25 -7.35 7.53
N VAL A 36 -12.58 -6.08 7.27
CA VAL A 36 -12.54 -5.07 8.35
C VAL A 36 -13.77 -5.27 9.22
N GLY A 37 -13.57 -5.86 10.39
CA GLY A 37 -14.63 -6.03 11.38
C GLY A 37 -15.02 -4.71 12.06
N SER A 38 -16.15 -4.72 12.78
CA SER A 38 -16.66 -3.56 13.54
C SER A 38 -15.62 -3.00 14.54
N ASP A 39 -14.85 -3.87 15.16
CA ASP A 39 -13.85 -3.48 16.15
C ASP A 39 -12.64 -2.78 15.50
N ALA A 40 -12.23 -3.21 14.32
CA ALA A 40 -11.18 -2.53 13.53
C ALA A 40 -11.65 -1.13 13.10
N LEU A 41 -12.92 -0.98 12.69
CA LEU A 41 -13.53 0.32 12.38
C LEU A 41 -13.51 1.26 13.58
N LYS A 42 -13.83 0.74 14.76
CA LYS A 42 -13.81 1.50 16.00
C LYS A 42 -12.39 2.00 16.31
N VAL A 43 -11.38 1.14 16.20
CA VAL A 43 -9.97 1.50 16.40
C VAL A 43 -9.54 2.62 15.44
N LEU A 44 -9.89 2.50 14.16
CA LEU A 44 -9.58 3.53 13.16
C LEU A 44 -10.26 4.87 13.46
N GLY A 45 -11.53 4.85 13.89
CA GLY A 45 -12.30 6.04 14.24
C GLY A 45 -11.75 6.72 15.51
N GLU A 46 -11.48 5.96 16.57
CA GLU A 46 -10.97 6.48 17.86
C GLU A 46 -9.54 7.09 17.73
N THR A 47 -8.74 6.58 16.82
CA THR A 47 -7.36 7.08 16.61
C THR A 47 -7.26 8.20 15.58
N GLY A 48 -8.32 8.46 14.83
CA GLY A 48 -8.31 9.47 13.75
C GLY A 48 -7.47 9.07 12.52
N LEU A 49 -6.91 7.86 12.48
CA LEU A 49 -6.03 7.40 11.38
C LEU A 49 -6.79 7.18 10.07
N HIS A 50 -8.10 7.03 10.10
CA HIS A 50 -8.90 6.96 8.87
C HIS A 50 -8.85 8.26 8.07
N GLY A 51 -8.83 9.40 8.76
CA GLY A 51 -8.71 10.74 8.17
C GLY A 51 -7.27 11.29 8.18
N LEU A 52 -6.24 10.44 8.27
CA LEU A 52 -4.85 10.86 8.46
C LEU A 52 -4.40 11.93 7.45
N LEU A 53 -4.64 11.70 6.16
CA LEU A 53 -4.23 12.59 5.06
C LEU A 53 -5.33 13.60 4.66
N ILE A 54 -6.47 13.61 5.34
CA ILE A 54 -7.53 14.60 5.11
C ILE A 54 -7.17 15.89 5.86
N PRO A 55 -7.33 17.08 5.24
CA PRO A 55 -7.10 18.35 5.89
C PRO A 55 -7.93 18.55 7.16
N GLU A 56 -7.40 19.31 8.14
CA GLU A 56 -8.06 19.57 9.43
C GLU A 56 -9.41 20.29 9.27
N ASP A 57 -9.52 21.24 8.33
CA ASP A 57 -10.75 21.96 8.02
C ASP A 57 -11.85 21.07 7.42
N GLN A 58 -11.49 19.86 6.99
CA GLN A 58 -12.39 18.82 6.50
C GLN A 58 -12.60 17.68 7.50
N GLY A 59 -12.08 17.83 8.71
CA GLY A 59 -12.25 16.90 9.83
C GLY A 59 -11.21 15.79 9.92
N GLY A 60 -10.11 15.88 9.17
CA GLY A 60 -8.98 14.95 9.23
C GLY A 60 -7.86 15.44 10.14
N SER A 61 -6.71 14.78 10.07
CA SER A 61 -5.51 15.08 10.87
C SER A 61 -4.52 16.01 10.16
N GLY A 62 -4.67 16.27 8.86
CA GLY A 62 -3.79 17.14 8.08
C GLY A 62 -2.33 16.67 8.01
N ALA A 63 -2.08 15.37 8.24
CA ALA A 63 -0.75 14.79 8.20
C ALA A 63 -0.17 14.79 6.77
N THR A 64 1.14 14.70 6.67
CA THR A 64 1.84 14.66 5.39
C THR A 64 1.93 13.25 4.83
N LEU A 65 2.43 13.13 3.58
CA LEU A 65 2.67 11.82 2.98
C LEU A 65 3.75 11.01 3.73
N ILE A 66 4.60 11.64 4.54
CA ILE A 66 5.60 10.93 5.36
C ILE A 66 4.89 10.11 6.44
N GLU A 67 3.96 10.68 7.19
CA GLU A 67 3.15 9.95 8.16
C GLU A 67 2.26 8.90 7.47
N GLY A 68 1.72 9.23 6.28
CA GLY A 68 1.01 8.26 5.43
C GLY A 68 1.88 7.06 5.06
N ALA A 69 3.16 7.28 4.70
CA ALA A 69 4.13 6.24 4.40
C ALA A 69 4.44 5.36 5.62
N MET A 70 4.58 5.98 6.81
CA MET A 70 4.79 5.24 8.06
C MET A 70 3.59 4.35 8.39
N PHE A 71 2.37 4.86 8.23
CA PHE A 71 1.17 4.04 8.45
C PHE A 71 1.04 2.92 7.40
N ALA A 72 1.36 3.20 6.13
CA ALA A 72 1.39 2.19 5.06
C ALA A 72 2.38 1.05 5.37
N GLU A 73 3.59 1.36 5.85
CA GLU A 73 4.57 0.35 6.25
C GLU A 73 4.00 -0.57 7.34
N GLU A 74 3.38 -0.03 8.37
CA GLU A 74 2.84 -0.84 9.45
C GLU A 74 1.57 -1.63 9.03
N LEU A 75 0.75 -1.10 8.12
CA LEU A 75 -0.36 -1.86 7.51
C LEU A 75 0.15 -3.06 6.71
N GLY A 76 1.19 -2.87 5.89
CA GLY A 76 1.84 -3.96 5.15
C GLY A 76 2.48 -4.99 6.07
N ARG A 77 3.15 -4.54 7.14
CA ARG A 77 3.77 -5.39 8.16
C ARG A 77 2.75 -6.28 8.89
N ALA A 78 1.59 -5.74 9.19
CA ALA A 78 0.51 -6.45 9.87
C ALA A 78 -0.37 -7.28 8.91
N LEU A 79 -0.18 -7.22 7.59
CA LEU A 79 -1.11 -7.75 6.59
C LEU A 79 -2.54 -7.25 6.84
N ALA A 80 -2.69 -5.97 7.14
CA ALA A 80 -4.00 -5.36 7.37
C ALA A 80 -4.85 -5.36 6.07
N PRO A 81 -6.19 -5.36 6.16
CA PRO A 81 -7.05 -5.31 4.98
C PRO A 81 -6.72 -4.12 4.06
N ALA A 82 -6.57 -4.37 2.77
CA ALA A 82 -6.22 -3.36 1.77
C ALA A 82 -7.23 -2.21 1.68
N SER A 83 -8.47 -2.43 2.10
CA SER A 83 -9.50 -1.39 2.20
C SER A 83 -9.13 -0.26 3.17
N VAL A 84 -8.35 -0.56 4.21
CA VAL A 84 -7.83 0.47 5.14
C VAL A 84 -6.82 1.36 4.40
N ALA A 85 -5.85 0.76 3.72
CA ALA A 85 -4.89 1.52 2.91
C ALA A 85 -5.58 2.30 1.78
N SER A 86 -6.59 1.70 1.12
CA SER A 86 -7.38 2.37 0.09
C SER A 86 -8.04 3.63 0.64
N SER A 87 -8.76 3.50 1.75
CA SER A 87 -9.59 4.56 2.30
C SER A 87 -8.79 5.63 3.04
N ALA A 88 -7.85 5.24 3.91
CA ALA A 88 -7.11 6.17 4.76
C ALA A 88 -5.93 6.84 4.04
N LEU A 89 -5.38 6.22 2.99
CA LEU A 89 -4.14 6.69 2.35
C LEU A 89 -4.31 6.99 0.86
N ILE A 90 -4.86 6.06 0.07
CA ILE A 90 -4.92 6.20 -1.39
C ILE A 90 -6.01 7.19 -1.82
N CYS A 91 -7.24 7.00 -1.38
CA CYS A 91 -8.36 7.86 -1.77
C CYS A 91 -8.20 9.33 -1.35
N PRO A 92 -7.65 9.67 -0.17
CA PRO A 92 -7.31 11.06 0.15
C PRO A 92 -6.39 11.74 -0.87
N THR A 93 -5.40 11.02 -1.41
CA THR A 93 -4.51 11.57 -2.45
C THR A 93 -5.19 11.71 -3.81
N ALA A 94 -6.31 11.00 -4.05
CA ALA A 94 -7.13 11.08 -5.25
C ALA A 94 -8.14 12.24 -5.24
N LEU A 95 -8.47 12.80 -4.08
CA LEU A 95 -9.49 13.85 -3.95
C LEU A 95 -9.30 15.06 -4.87
N PRO A 96 -8.06 15.55 -5.11
CA PRO A 96 -7.85 16.65 -6.05
C PRO A 96 -8.28 16.36 -7.50
N LEU A 97 -8.46 15.09 -7.88
CA LEU A 97 -8.99 14.69 -9.18
C LEU A 97 -10.52 14.84 -9.29
N ILE A 98 -11.23 15.06 -8.18
CA ILE A 98 -12.66 15.41 -8.17
C ILE A 98 -12.75 16.92 -8.41
N ARG A 99 -13.26 17.34 -9.57
CA ARG A 99 -13.29 18.75 -9.97
C ARG A 99 -14.25 19.58 -9.14
N ASP A 100 -15.47 19.05 -8.89
CA ASP A 100 -16.44 19.77 -8.06
C ASP A 100 -15.98 19.86 -6.61
N VAL A 101 -15.73 21.08 -6.16
CA VAL A 101 -15.20 21.35 -4.82
C VAL A 101 -16.15 20.90 -3.70
N SER A 102 -17.46 21.06 -3.90
CA SER A 102 -18.47 20.63 -2.92
C SER A 102 -18.44 19.11 -2.75
N THR A 103 -18.51 18.37 -3.85
CA THR A 103 -18.44 16.91 -3.89
C THR A 103 -17.12 16.39 -3.29
N ARG A 104 -15.99 17.03 -3.63
CA ARG A 104 -14.69 16.68 -3.07
C ARG A 104 -14.65 16.83 -1.56
N ASN A 105 -15.18 17.95 -1.03
CA ASN A 105 -15.25 18.20 0.41
C ASN A 105 -16.18 17.21 1.12
N ASP A 106 -17.29 16.82 0.49
CA ASP A 106 -18.22 15.83 1.06
C ASP A 106 -17.58 14.44 1.15
N VAL A 107 -16.83 14.03 0.11
CA VAL A 107 -16.06 12.77 0.12
C VAL A 107 -14.98 12.81 1.19
N ALA A 108 -14.22 13.91 1.29
CA ALA A 108 -13.18 14.07 2.30
C ALA A 108 -13.75 13.92 3.73
N LYS A 109 -14.85 14.63 4.03
CA LYS A 109 -15.55 14.53 5.33
C LYS A 109 -16.11 13.13 5.59
N ALA A 110 -16.58 12.44 4.56
CA ALA A 110 -17.06 11.07 4.67
C ALA A 110 -15.93 10.11 5.08
N ILE A 111 -14.77 10.20 4.40
CA ILE A 111 -13.58 9.44 4.77
C ILE A 111 -13.14 9.77 6.20
N ALA A 112 -13.03 11.05 6.57
CA ALA A 112 -12.62 11.47 7.91
C ALA A 112 -13.55 10.91 9.01
N ARG A 113 -14.85 10.69 8.71
CA ARG A 113 -15.82 10.07 9.62
C ARG A 113 -15.77 8.55 9.64
N GLY A 114 -14.87 7.93 8.88
CA GLY A 114 -14.69 6.48 8.86
C GLY A 114 -15.45 5.75 7.75
N GLU A 115 -16.00 6.47 6.75
CA GLU A 115 -16.59 5.81 5.59
C GLU A 115 -15.49 5.29 4.68
N PHE A 116 -15.62 4.05 4.21
CA PHE A 116 -14.65 3.48 3.27
C PHE A 116 -14.74 4.12 1.90
N CYS A 117 -13.58 4.22 1.27
CA CYS A 117 -13.45 4.72 -0.09
C CYS A 117 -12.49 3.85 -0.89
N SER A 118 -12.80 3.64 -2.16
CA SER A 118 -12.01 2.84 -3.10
C SER A 118 -11.78 3.61 -4.38
N VAL A 119 -10.64 3.42 -5.03
CA VAL A 119 -10.35 3.96 -6.35
C VAL A 119 -10.44 2.86 -7.40
N VAL A 120 -10.93 3.20 -8.59
CA VAL A 120 -11.03 2.25 -9.69
C VAL A 120 -9.68 2.08 -10.38
N VAL A 121 -9.30 0.83 -10.57
CA VAL A 121 -8.12 0.37 -11.33
C VAL A 121 -8.56 -0.47 -12.53
N GLY A 122 -7.67 -0.72 -13.49
CA GLY A 122 -7.92 -1.62 -14.62
C GLY A 122 -7.92 -3.11 -14.22
N SER A 123 -8.22 -3.98 -15.15
CA SER A 123 -8.24 -5.44 -14.95
C SER A 123 -6.85 -6.03 -14.62
N ASP A 124 -5.79 -5.31 -14.92
CA ASP A 124 -4.40 -5.61 -14.55
C ASP A 124 -3.98 -4.97 -13.21
N LEU A 125 -4.94 -4.40 -12.47
CA LEU A 125 -4.78 -3.65 -11.22
C LEU A 125 -3.98 -2.35 -11.38
N THR A 126 -3.72 -1.87 -12.59
CA THR A 126 -2.96 -0.63 -12.82
C THR A 126 -3.86 0.61 -12.88
N TRP A 127 -3.25 1.78 -12.67
CA TRP A 127 -3.88 3.10 -12.81
C TRP A 127 -3.12 3.94 -13.84
N PRO A 128 -3.77 4.69 -14.71
CA PRO A 128 -5.23 4.83 -14.82
C PRO A 128 -5.89 3.55 -15.33
N PRO A 129 -7.16 3.33 -14.94
CA PRO A 129 -7.87 2.11 -15.31
C PRO A 129 -8.08 2.04 -16.84
N ARG A 130 -7.97 0.83 -17.40
CA ARG A 130 -8.22 0.53 -18.82
C ARG A 130 -9.07 -0.71 -18.96
N GLY A 131 -9.93 -0.72 -19.95
CA GLY A 131 -10.82 -1.86 -20.23
C GLY A 131 -11.91 -2.04 -19.19
N GLU A 132 -11.89 -3.10 -18.43
CA GLU A 132 -12.79 -3.33 -17.30
C GLU A 132 -12.23 -2.66 -16.04
N GLY A 133 -13.10 -1.97 -15.29
CA GLY A 133 -12.77 -1.31 -14.03
C GLY A 133 -13.05 -2.19 -12.82
N PHE A 134 -12.19 -2.09 -11.81
CA PHE A 134 -12.34 -2.74 -10.51
C PHE A 134 -12.08 -1.75 -9.39
N ALA A 135 -12.95 -1.69 -8.39
CA ALA A 135 -12.69 -0.94 -7.17
C ALA A 135 -11.64 -1.68 -6.32
N TRP A 136 -10.49 -1.07 -6.11
CA TRP A 136 -9.37 -1.64 -5.36
C TRP A 136 -9.56 -1.45 -3.85
N GLY A 137 -9.43 -2.51 -3.07
CA GLY A 137 -9.64 -2.46 -1.62
C GLY A 137 -11.11 -2.19 -1.25
N TRP A 138 -12.06 -2.72 -2.01
CA TRP A 138 -13.48 -2.48 -1.83
C TRP A 138 -14.04 -3.13 -0.55
N GLN A 139 -15.00 -2.44 0.07
CA GLN A 139 -15.84 -2.92 1.18
C GLN A 139 -17.31 -2.59 0.88
N PRO A 140 -18.27 -3.36 1.42
CA PRO A 140 -19.69 -3.05 1.29
C PRO A 140 -19.99 -1.62 1.78
N GLY A 141 -20.71 -0.86 0.95
CA GLY A 141 -21.06 0.54 1.25
C GLY A 141 -19.95 1.57 1.04
N ALA A 142 -18.79 1.17 0.53
CA ALA A 142 -17.71 2.10 0.21
C ALA A 142 -18.11 3.10 -0.88
N ILE A 143 -17.59 4.31 -0.77
CA ILE A 143 -17.57 5.27 -1.88
C ILE A 143 -16.59 4.74 -2.93
N VAL A 144 -16.97 4.72 -4.19
CA VAL A 144 -16.08 4.33 -5.29
C VAL A 144 -15.75 5.55 -6.14
N LEU A 145 -14.48 5.85 -6.30
CA LEU A 145 -13.98 6.93 -7.16
C LEU A 145 -13.77 6.37 -8.58
N GLU A 146 -14.73 6.62 -9.45
CA GLU A 146 -14.71 6.18 -10.84
C GLU A 146 -14.12 7.23 -11.78
N ALA A 147 -13.51 6.76 -12.87
CA ALA A 147 -13.03 7.63 -13.92
C ALA A 147 -14.21 8.32 -14.65
N ASP A 148 -14.07 9.61 -14.89
CA ASP A 148 -15.02 10.50 -15.51
C ASP A 148 -14.31 11.33 -16.60
N PRO A 149 -14.97 11.82 -17.67
CA PRO A 149 -14.33 12.65 -18.68
C PRO A 149 -13.59 13.88 -18.15
N GLU A 150 -13.94 14.33 -16.97
CA GLU A 150 -13.36 15.51 -16.35
C GLU A 150 -12.42 15.22 -15.16
N GLY A 151 -12.34 13.98 -14.67
CA GLY A 151 -11.54 13.62 -13.52
C GLY A 151 -11.99 12.33 -12.84
N LEU A 152 -12.33 12.41 -11.57
CA LEU A 152 -12.97 11.34 -10.81
C LEU A 152 -14.33 11.78 -10.28
N ARG A 153 -15.29 10.87 -10.26
CA ARG A 153 -16.59 11.07 -9.63
C ARG A 153 -16.83 10.00 -8.55
N PRO A 154 -17.39 10.36 -7.39
CA PRO A 154 -17.80 9.39 -6.40
C PRO A 154 -19.13 8.74 -6.79
N THR A 155 -19.19 7.42 -6.64
CA THR A 155 -20.43 6.64 -6.75
C THR A 155 -20.63 5.81 -5.48
N ARG A 156 -21.88 5.46 -5.19
CA ARG A 156 -22.26 4.61 -4.06
C ARG A 156 -23.14 3.50 -4.58
N GLU A 157 -22.58 2.51 -5.22
CA GLU A 157 -23.29 1.31 -5.56
C GLU A 157 -23.14 0.27 -4.46
N THR A 158 -24.26 -0.33 -4.06
CA THR A 158 -24.33 -1.25 -2.92
C THR A 158 -24.31 -2.72 -3.30
N GLU A 159 -24.39 -3.06 -4.60
CA GLU A 159 -24.61 -4.42 -5.08
C GLU A 159 -23.44 -5.03 -5.87
N PHE A 160 -22.21 -4.58 -5.61
CA PHE A 160 -21.07 -5.24 -6.21
C PHE A 160 -20.80 -6.61 -5.58
N ALA A 161 -20.71 -7.64 -6.43
CA ALA A 161 -20.21 -8.93 -6.01
C ALA A 161 -18.69 -8.86 -5.84
N ALA A 162 -18.21 -8.86 -4.59
CA ALA A 162 -16.78 -8.86 -4.32
C ALA A 162 -16.07 -10.06 -4.95
N ILE A 163 -14.96 -9.81 -5.63
CA ILE A 163 -14.06 -10.84 -6.12
C ILE A 163 -12.92 -11.01 -5.11
N LEU A 164 -12.68 -12.25 -4.75
CA LEU A 164 -11.57 -12.64 -3.89
C LEU A 164 -10.34 -12.83 -4.74
N THR A 165 -9.28 -12.13 -4.37
CA THR A 165 -7.99 -12.26 -5.05
C THR A 165 -7.12 -13.35 -4.41
N GLN A 166 -5.96 -13.62 -5.00
CA GLN A 166 -4.96 -14.48 -4.37
C GLN A 166 -4.33 -13.84 -3.12
N ASP A 167 -4.34 -12.51 -3.05
CA ASP A 167 -3.98 -11.76 -1.85
C ASP A 167 -5.17 -11.75 -0.88
N LEU A 168 -4.99 -12.35 0.27
CA LEU A 168 -6.05 -12.50 1.28
C LEU A 168 -6.44 -11.17 1.92
N THR A 169 -5.61 -10.13 1.76
CA THR A 169 -5.90 -8.78 2.28
C THR A 169 -6.69 -7.93 1.30
N LEU A 170 -6.70 -8.30 -0.01
CA LEU A 170 -7.30 -7.48 -1.06
C LEU A 170 -8.62 -8.07 -1.55
N ARG A 171 -9.66 -7.26 -1.45
CA ARG A 171 -10.93 -7.43 -2.17
C ARG A 171 -11.02 -6.42 -3.29
N ILE A 172 -11.55 -6.85 -4.42
CA ILE A 172 -11.91 -5.97 -5.53
C ILE A 172 -13.39 -6.17 -5.88
N ALA A 173 -14.00 -5.12 -6.42
CA ALA A 173 -15.37 -5.21 -6.94
C ALA A 173 -15.39 -4.79 -8.41
N PRO A 174 -16.02 -5.56 -9.31
CA PRO A 174 -16.14 -5.18 -10.71
C PRO A 174 -17.06 -3.97 -10.84
N ILE A 175 -16.58 -2.94 -11.53
CA ILE A 175 -17.35 -1.72 -11.84
C ILE A 175 -17.97 -1.81 -13.25
N GLY A 176 -17.42 -2.70 -14.08
CA GLY A 176 -17.82 -2.87 -15.47
C GLY A 176 -16.91 -2.17 -16.47
N PRO A 177 -17.29 -2.16 -17.75
CA PRO A 177 -16.49 -1.56 -18.81
C PRO A 177 -16.37 -0.05 -18.63
N LEU A 178 -15.15 0.46 -18.73
CA LEU A 178 -14.89 1.89 -18.71
C LEU A 178 -15.28 2.49 -20.06
N THR A 179 -16.21 3.42 -20.06
CA THR A 179 -16.75 4.06 -21.26
C THR A 179 -15.97 5.31 -21.67
N THR A 180 -15.05 5.76 -20.82
CA THR A 180 -14.30 7.01 -20.99
C THR A 180 -12.82 6.73 -21.13
N SER A 181 -12.12 7.48 -22.01
CA SER A 181 -10.65 7.50 -22.02
C SER A 181 -10.13 8.07 -20.70
N THR A 182 -9.13 7.41 -20.12
CA THR A 182 -8.55 7.77 -18.84
C THR A 182 -7.16 8.42 -18.95
N GLU A 183 -6.66 8.61 -20.18
CA GLU A 183 -5.32 9.17 -20.43
C GLU A 183 -5.17 10.59 -19.85
N HIS A 184 -6.24 11.42 -19.92
CA HIS A 184 -6.25 12.75 -19.33
C HIS A 184 -6.00 12.77 -17.80
N LEU A 185 -6.29 11.66 -17.10
CA LEU A 185 -6.05 11.56 -15.65
C LEU A 185 -4.56 11.57 -15.31
N VAL A 186 -3.71 10.97 -16.16
CA VAL A 186 -2.25 10.90 -15.93
C VAL A 186 -1.47 12.03 -16.57
N ASP A 187 -2.03 12.70 -17.58
CA ASP A 187 -1.35 13.81 -18.24
C ASP A 187 -1.40 15.10 -17.43
N SER A 188 -2.37 15.22 -16.52
CA SER A 188 -2.48 16.37 -15.61
C SER A 188 -1.43 16.32 -14.50
N GLU A 189 -0.98 17.49 -14.01
CA GLU A 189 -0.07 17.55 -12.86
C GLU A 189 -0.67 16.92 -11.60
N VAL A 190 -1.98 17.05 -11.40
CA VAL A 190 -2.71 16.41 -10.30
C VAL A 190 -2.67 14.89 -10.42
N GLY A 191 -2.87 14.37 -11.63
CA GLY A 191 -2.82 12.94 -11.90
C GLY A 191 -1.42 12.35 -11.73
N LYS A 192 -0.39 13.06 -12.17
CA LYS A 192 1.01 12.67 -11.93
C LYS A 192 1.34 12.64 -10.43
N HIS A 193 0.85 13.63 -9.68
CA HIS A 193 1.03 13.68 -8.23
C HIS A 193 0.31 12.53 -7.53
N PHE A 194 -0.94 12.25 -7.90
CA PHE A 194 -1.68 11.10 -7.39
C PHE A 194 -0.96 9.79 -7.67
N GLN A 195 -0.53 9.55 -8.91
CA GLN A 195 0.22 8.33 -9.27
C GLN A 195 1.50 8.21 -8.44
N ALA A 196 2.22 9.30 -8.24
CA ALA A 196 3.43 9.31 -7.44
C ALA A 196 3.13 9.01 -5.95
N ALA A 197 2.10 9.62 -5.38
CA ALA A 197 1.70 9.36 -3.99
C ALA A 197 1.29 7.90 -3.78
N VAL A 198 0.51 7.33 -4.69
CA VAL A 198 0.11 5.91 -4.63
C VAL A 198 1.32 4.97 -4.78
N ASN A 199 2.28 5.32 -5.65
CA ASN A 199 3.51 4.55 -5.79
C ASN A 199 4.32 4.54 -4.48
N VAL A 200 4.40 5.65 -3.76
CA VAL A 200 5.05 5.73 -2.44
C VAL A 200 4.28 4.88 -1.42
N ILE A 201 2.96 5.02 -1.33
CA ILE A 201 2.12 4.24 -0.41
C ILE A 201 2.30 2.74 -0.66
N ALA A 202 2.21 2.30 -1.92
CA ALA A 202 2.41 0.91 -2.30
C ALA A 202 3.84 0.40 -1.99
N SER A 203 4.86 1.25 -2.17
CA SER A 203 6.25 0.92 -1.80
C SER A 203 6.41 0.72 -0.30
N CYS A 204 5.72 1.50 0.52
CA CYS A 204 5.76 1.37 1.99
C CYS A 204 4.95 0.15 2.48
N LEU A 205 3.81 -0.17 1.85
CA LEU A 205 3.10 -1.44 2.10
C LEU A 205 4.02 -2.66 1.81
N LEU A 206 4.73 -2.64 0.68
CA LEU A 206 5.72 -3.66 0.32
C LEU A 206 6.89 -3.73 1.31
N LEU A 207 7.39 -2.58 1.77
CA LEU A 207 8.43 -2.50 2.80
C LEU A 207 7.96 -3.14 4.11
N GLY A 208 6.73 -2.91 4.53
CA GLY A 208 6.12 -3.56 5.69
C GLY A 208 6.10 -5.09 5.56
N CYS A 209 5.70 -5.61 4.39
CA CYS A 209 5.76 -7.05 4.11
C CYS A 209 7.18 -7.60 4.21
N MET A 210 8.18 -6.88 3.67
CA MET A 210 9.58 -7.29 3.74
C MET A 210 10.10 -7.34 5.18
N ARG A 211 9.83 -6.31 6.00
CA ARG A 211 10.26 -6.27 7.41
C ARG A 211 9.68 -7.43 8.19
N ALA A 212 8.38 -7.67 8.06
CA ALA A 212 7.73 -8.77 8.76
C ALA A 212 8.31 -10.14 8.36
N THR A 213 8.53 -10.37 7.08
CA THR A 213 9.07 -11.66 6.61
C THR A 213 10.53 -11.87 7.00
N LEU A 214 11.35 -10.82 7.00
CA LEU A 214 12.72 -10.89 7.52
C LEU A 214 12.73 -11.25 9.01
N GLU A 215 11.92 -10.59 9.84
CA GLU A 215 11.81 -10.87 11.27
C GLU A 215 11.36 -12.30 11.54
N LEU A 216 10.32 -12.77 10.81
CA LEU A 216 9.85 -14.13 10.91
C LEU A 216 10.93 -15.15 10.52
N ALA A 217 11.65 -14.91 9.42
CA ALA A 217 12.73 -15.79 8.97
C ALA A 217 13.89 -15.86 9.98
N VAL A 218 14.30 -14.72 10.54
CA VAL A 218 15.35 -14.65 11.56
C VAL A 218 14.92 -15.34 12.86
N ALA A 219 13.67 -15.11 13.31
CA ALA A 219 13.13 -15.78 14.49
C ALA A 219 13.12 -17.30 14.30
N TYR A 220 12.57 -17.77 13.18
CA TYR A 220 12.54 -19.20 12.86
C TYR A 220 13.94 -19.81 12.77
N ALA A 221 14.90 -19.13 12.15
CA ALA A 221 16.29 -19.61 12.05
C ALA A 221 16.97 -19.74 13.41
N ASN A 222 16.58 -18.93 14.41
CA ASN A 222 17.09 -18.98 15.77
C ASN A 222 16.41 -20.04 16.64
N GLU A 223 15.27 -20.59 16.22
CA GLU A 223 14.53 -21.61 16.98
C GLU A 223 14.66 -22.99 16.36
N ARG A 224 14.59 -23.11 15.04
CA ARG A 224 14.57 -24.40 14.33
C ARG A 224 15.91 -25.11 14.41
N GLU A 225 15.88 -26.37 14.83
CA GLU A 225 17.06 -27.24 14.86
C GLU A 225 17.03 -28.28 13.73
N GLN A 226 18.16 -28.42 13.04
CA GLN A 226 18.43 -29.49 12.07
C GLN A 226 19.92 -29.84 12.10
N PHE A 227 20.26 -31.09 11.80
CA PHE A 227 21.65 -31.57 11.82
C PHE A 227 22.37 -31.34 13.15
N GLY A 228 21.62 -31.34 14.26
CA GLY A 228 22.17 -31.15 15.63
C GLY A 228 22.49 -29.70 16.01
N ALA A 229 22.03 -28.72 15.23
CA ALA A 229 22.23 -27.29 15.50
C ALA A 229 21.05 -26.44 15.04
N LYS A 230 20.93 -25.23 15.58
CA LYS A 230 19.98 -24.22 15.07
C LYS A 230 20.36 -23.85 13.65
N ILE A 231 19.35 -23.77 12.73
CA ILE A 231 19.62 -23.52 11.32
C ILE A 231 20.27 -22.15 11.08
N GLY A 232 20.02 -21.16 11.93
CA GLY A 232 20.68 -19.85 11.90
C GLY A 232 22.19 -19.88 12.16
N THR A 233 22.77 -21.01 12.61
CA THR A 233 24.22 -21.18 12.73
C THR A 233 24.90 -21.47 11.40
N PHE A 234 24.15 -21.99 10.40
CA PHE A 234 24.68 -22.30 9.08
C PHE A 234 24.89 -21.05 8.25
N GLN A 235 26.06 -20.95 7.59
CA GLN A 235 26.42 -19.76 6.79
C GLN A 235 25.42 -19.48 5.67
N ALA A 236 24.88 -20.50 5.00
CA ALA A 236 23.91 -20.35 3.94
C ALA A 236 22.65 -19.58 4.42
N ILE A 237 22.12 -19.91 5.61
CA ILE A 237 20.97 -19.21 6.20
C ILE A 237 21.33 -17.79 6.60
N LYS A 238 22.52 -17.58 7.19
CA LYS A 238 23.01 -16.23 7.54
C LYS A 238 23.11 -15.33 6.31
N HIS A 239 23.63 -15.83 5.20
CA HIS A 239 23.75 -15.07 3.95
C HIS A 239 22.37 -14.72 3.39
N ILE A 240 21.43 -15.66 3.37
CA ILE A 240 20.04 -15.39 2.93
C ILE A 240 19.44 -14.26 3.77
N CYS A 241 19.52 -14.32 5.11
CA CYS A 241 18.97 -13.27 5.97
C CYS A 241 19.70 -11.93 5.80
N ALA A 242 21.03 -11.94 5.54
CA ALA A 242 21.79 -10.72 5.27
C ALA A 242 21.38 -10.07 3.95
N ASP A 243 21.19 -10.85 2.89
CA ASP A 243 20.72 -10.35 1.60
C ASP A 243 19.28 -9.77 1.71
N MET A 244 18.40 -10.45 2.46
CA MET A 244 17.08 -9.93 2.77
C MET A 244 17.17 -8.57 3.49
N LEU A 245 18.07 -8.41 4.47
CA LEU A 245 18.26 -7.15 5.18
C LEU A 245 18.73 -6.03 4.25
N VAL A 246 19.63 -6.32 3.30
CA VAL A 246 20.08 -5.33 2.30
C VAL A 246 18.91 -4.85 1.45
N ASP A 247 18.04 -5.75 0.97
CA ASP A 247 16.84 -5.39 0.22
C ASP A 247 15.87 -4.54 1.07
N VAL A 248 15.66 -4.88 2.35
CA VAL A 248 14.81 -4.12 3.28
C VAL A 248 15.34 -2.70 3.49
N GLU A 249 16.62 -2.55 3.85
CA GLU A 249 17.20 -1.23 4.17
C GLU A 249 17.33 -0.33 2.92
N SER A 250 17.61 -0.92 1.76
CA SER A 250 17.59 -0.20 0.49
C SER A 250 16.19 0.29 0.16
N SER A 251 15.17 -0.57 0.33
CA SER A 251 13.77 -0.22 0.10
C SER A 251 13.28 0.86 1.06
N HIS A 252 13.67 0.80 2.34
CA HIS A 252 13.39 1.85 3.31
C HIS A 252 13.93 3.21 2.85
N SER A 253 15.20 3.25 2.50
CA SER A 253 15.84 4.50 2.08
C SER A 253 15.18 5.11 0.82
N ILE A 254 14.85 4.26 -0.16
CA ILE A 254 14.26 4.69 -1.43
C ILE A 254 12.80 5.14 -1.22
N ALA A 255 11.99 4.38 -0.49
CA ALA A 255 10.57 4.69 -0.28
C ALA A 255 10.37 5.97 0.54
N TYR A 256 11.09 6.12 1.66
CA TYR A 256 11.01 7.33 2.48
C TYR A 256 11.68 8.53 1.83
N GLY A 257 12.75 8.32 1.04
CA GLY A 257 13.32 9.37 0.20
C GLY A 257 12.30 9.92 -0.80
N ALA A 258 11.54 9.04 -1.45
CA ALA A 258 10.46 9.45 -2.36
C ALA A 258 9.30 10.16 -1.64
N ALA A 259 8.90 9.69 -0.45
CA ALA A 259 7.89 10.35 0.39
C ALA A 259 8.32 11.78 0.77
N ALA A 260 9.58 11.95 1.21
CA ALA A 260 10.12 13.25 1.57
C ALA A 260 10.20 14.21 0.37
N LEU A 261 10.58 13.72 -0.81
CA LEU A 261 10.62 14.52 -2.03
C LEU A 261 9.21 14.95 -2.47
N LEU A 262 8.21 14.08 -2.40
CA LEU A 262 6.83 14.44 -2.72
C LEU A 262 6.24 15.46 -1.73
N THR A 263 6.69 15.43 -0.47
CA THR A 263 6.21 16.36 0.56
C THR A 263 6.91 17.71 0.50
N HIS A 264 8.21 17.76 0.22
CA HIS A 264 9.03 18.96 0.45
C HIS A 264 9.73 19.52 -0.79
N SER A 265 9.78 18.79 -1.90
CA SER A 265 10.53 19.25 -3.09
C SER A 265 9.77 20.33 -3.84
N SER A 266 10.49 21.37 -4.24
CA SER A 266 10.01 22.35 -5.21
C SER A 266 10.13 21.89 -6.66
N GLU A 267 10.67 20.69 -6.90
CA GLU A 267 10.88 20.09 -8.22
C GLU A 267 9.94 18.90 -8.44
N PRO A 268 8.74 19.11 -8.98
CA PRO A 268 7.74 18.03 -9.14
C PRO A 268 8.25 16.83 -9.94
N LEU A 269 9.06 17.07 -10.98
CA LEU A 269 9.59 16.01 -11.83
C LEU A 269 10.52 15.06 -11.07
N THR A 270 11.38 15.60 -10.21
CA THR A 270 12.28 14.83 -9.34
C THR A 270 11.47 13.97 -8.36
N ALA A 271 10.43 14.52 -7.77
CA ALA A 271 9.56 13.81 -6.84
C ALA A 271 8.81 12.65 -7.53
N VAL A 272 8.20 12.90 -8.68
CA VAL A 272 7.47 11.89 -9.46
C VAL A 272 8.41 10.77 -9.93
N ARG A 273 9.62 11.12 -10.41
CA ARG A 273 10.64 10.14 -10.81
C ARG A 273 11.05 9.24 -9.63
N SER A 274 11.30 9.84 -8.48
CA SER A 274 11.69 9.09 -7.27
C SER A 274 10.62 8.11 -6.82
N ALA A 275 9.34 8.47 -6.92
CA ALA A 275 8.21 7.60 -6.60
C ALA A 275 8.11 6.40 -7.57
N ALA A 276 8.35 6.59 -8.86
CA ALA A 276 8.37 5.51 -9.84
C ALA A 276 9.55 4.54 -9.61
N ILE A 277 10.72 5.07 -9.26
CA ILE A 277 11.89 4.26 -8.87
C ILE A 277 11.58 3.45 -7.62
N ALA A 278 10.98 4.08 -6.59
CA ALA A 278 10.62 3.41 -5.35
C ALA A 278 9.66 2.23 -5.60
N LYS A 279 8.62 2.43 -6.41
CA LYS A 279 7.65 1.40 -6.73
C LYS A 279 8.26 0.22 -7.49
N SER A 280 9.13 0.51 -8.47
CA SER A 280 9.84 -0.54 -9.23
C SER A 280 10.77 -1.34 -8.34
N TRP A 281 11.62 -0.67 -7.55
CA TRP A 281 12.58 -1.34 -6.67
C TRP A 281 11.88 -2.16 -5.58
N CYS A 282 10.99 -1.53 -4.80
CA CYS A 282 10.31 -2.19 -3.69
C CYS A 282 9.44 -3.36 -4.16
N GLY A 283 8.84 -3.26 -5.36
CA GLY A 283 8.06 -4.35 -5.94
C GLY A 283 8.88 -5.62 -6.15
N ASP A 284 10.06 -5.50 -6.77
CA ASP A 284 10.93 -6.64 -7.04
C ASP A 284 11.64 -7.13 -5.78
N ALA A 285 12.09 -6.21 -4.91
CA ALA A 285 12.73 -6.54 -3.64
C ALA A 285 11.79 -7.31 -2.71
N ALA A 286 10.52 -6.90 -2.58
CA ALA A 286 9.57 -7.57 -1.71
C ALA A 286 9.30 -9.03 -2.12
N VAL A 287 9.21 -9.29 -3.42
CA VAL A 287 9.08 -10.68 -3.91
C VAL A 287 10.31 -11.50 -3.53
N ARG A 288 11.53 -10.99 -3.79
CA ARG A 288 12.77 -11.69 -3.42
C ARG A 288 12.87 -11.97 -1.92
N VAL A 289 12.54 -10.99 -1.09
CA VAL A 289 12.59 -11.13 0.39
C VAL A 289 11.58 -12.17 0.86
N CYS A 290 10.34 -12.13 0.36
CA CYS A 290 9.31 -13.11 0.73
C CYS A 290 9.66 -14.53 0.26
N GLU A 291 10.18 -14.70 -0.97
CA GLU A 291 10.66 -15.99 -1.49
C GLU A 291 11.83 -16.53 -0.66
N SER A 292 12.78 -15.67 -0.29
CA SER A 292 13.91 -16.01 0.58
C SER A 292 13.45 -16.45 1.96
N ALA A 293 12.43 -15.79 2.54
CA ALA A 293 11.85 -16.21 3.81
C ALA A 293 11.21 -17.60 3.70
N ILE A 294 10.45 -17.86 2.64
CA ILE A 294 9.89 -19.21 2.37
C ILE A 294 11.02 -20.25 2.28
N GLN A 295 12.13 -19.90 1.62
CA GLN A 295 13.30 -20.80 1.52
C GLN A 295 13.91 -21.10 2.90
N VAL A 296 13.98 -20.13 3.81
CA VAL A 296 14.46 -20.32 5.20
C VAL A 296 13.52 -21.26 5.96
N TYR A 297 12.21 -21.12 5.78
CA TYR A 297 11.21 -22.01 6.40
C TYR A 297 11.20 -23.42 5.80
N GLY A 298 11.60 -23.58 4.52
CA GLY A 298 11.51 -24.83 3.79
C GLY A 298 10.07 -25.25 3.55
N GLY A 299 9.79 -26.55 3.57
CA GLY A 299 8.45 -27.09 3.24
C GLY A 299 7.29 -26.50 4.06
N ILE A 300 7.51 -26.15 5.33
CA ILE A 300 6.49 -25.56 6.17
C ILE A 300 6.08 -24.14 5.72
N GLY A 301 6.97 -23.43 5.00
CA GLY A 301 6.70 -22.09 4.50
C GLY A 301 5.53 -22.00 3.50
N PHE A 302 5.09 -23.13 2.93
CA PHE A 302 3.95 -23.22 2.02
C PHE A 302 2.67 -23.69 2.70
N THR A 303 2.71 -24.05 3.98
CA THR A 303 1.52 -24.54 4.69
C THR A 303 0.71 -23.37 5.27
N TRP A 304 -0.58 -23.62 5.50
CA TRP A 304 -1.48 -22.61 6.05
C TRP A 304 -1.13 -22.19 7.49
N GLU A 305 -0.46 -23.04 8.24
CA GLU A 305 0.02 -22.76 9.59
C GLU A 305 1.15 -21.72 9.59
N CYS A 306 1.85 -21.55 8.47
CA CYS A 306 2.93 -20.61 8.33
C CYS A 306 2.45 -19.29 7.66
N PRO A 307 2.62 -18.12 8.27
CA PRO A 307 2.10 -16.87 7.68
C PRO A 307 2.92 -16.37 6.50
N VAL A 308 4.13 -16.87 6.25
CA VAL A 308 5.10 -16.30 5.31
C VAL A 308 4.57 -16.26 3.87
N HIS A 309 3.84 -17.31 3.43
CA HIS A 309 3.27 -17.33 2.09
C HIS A 309 2.19 -16.24 1.85
N ARG A 310 1.55 -15.73 2.93
CA ARG A 310 0.55 -14.67 2.84
C ARG A 310 1.22 -13.35 2.43
N TYR A 311 2.42 -13.08 2.97
CA TYR A 311 3.22 -11.91 2.58
C TYR A 311 3.66 -11.98 1.12
N LEU A 312 4.06 -13.16 0.62
CA LEU A 312 4.40 -13.33 -0.80
C LEU A 312 3.20 -13.00 -1.71
N ARG A 313 2.00 -13.48 -1.35
CA ARG A 313 0.77 -13.19 -2.11
C ARG A 313 0.49 -11.69 -2.15
N SER A 314 0.59 -11.01 -1.00
CA SER A 314 0.40 -9.56 -0.93
C SER A 314 1.49 -8.81 -1.71
N ALA A 315 2.75 -9.22 -1.60
CA ALA A 315 3.86 -8.63 -2.35
C ALA A 315 3.67 -8.74 -3.87
N LEU A 316 3.26 -9.91 -4.38
CA LEU A 316 2.97 -10.12 -5.81
C LEU A 316 1.82 -9.23 -6.30
N THR A 317 0.75 -9.10 -5.51
CA THR A 317 -0.40 -8.24 -5.84
C THR A 317 0.00 -6.78 -5.83
N LEU A 318 0.64 -6.30 -4.76
CA LEU A 318 1.07 -4.90 -4.64
C LEU A 318 2.13 -4.52 -5.69
N ARG A 319 3.02 -5.45 -6.08
CA ARG A 319 3.98 -5.25 -7.18
C ARG A 319 3.26 -4.91 -8.49
N SER A 320 2.13 -5.53 -8.75
CA SER A 320 1.32 -5.32 -9.95
C SER A 320 0.35 -4.15 -9.83
N SER A 321 -0.05 -3.76 -8.61
CA SER A 321 -1.05 -2.71 -8.38
C SER A 321 -0.53 -1.32 -8.71
N PHE A 322 -1.40 -0.49 -9.28
CA PHE A 322 -1.24 0.92 -9.67
C PHE A 322 -0.22 1.16 -10.78
N MET A 323 1.00 0.71 -10.64
CA MET A 323 2.06 0.77 -11.65
C MET A 323 3.00 -0.42 -11.44
N ASN A 324 3.09 -1.30 -12.42
CA ASN A 324 4.02 -2.43 -12.38
C ASN A 324 5.44 -2.01 -12.79
N THR A 325 6.42 -2.90 -12.62
CA THR A 325 7.85 -2.62 -12.92
C THR A 325 8.06 -2.19 -14.37
N THR A 326 7.42 -2.85 -15.35
CA THR A 326 7.54 -2.49 -16.77
C THR A 326 7.00 -1.09 -17.03
N GLN A 327 5.81 -0.79 -16.52
CA GLN A 327 5.21 0.55 -16.66
C GLN A 327 6.04 1.62 -15.97
N SER A 328 6.66 1.32 -14.81
CA SER A 328 7.58 2.24 -14.14
C SER A 328 8.79 2.56 -15.01
N MET A 329 9.39 1.54 -15.64
CA MET A 329 10.52 1.73 -16.54
C MET A 329 10.16 2.51 -17.81
N ASP A 330 9.01 2.19 -18.42
CA ASP A 330 8.50 2.94 -19.58
C ASP A 330 8.23 4.42 -19.22
N TYR A 331 7.67 4.64 -18.03
CA TYR A 331 7.40 5.98 -17.53
C TYR A 331 8.68 6.77 -17.30
N LEU A 332 9.67 6.17 -16.65
CA LEU A 332 11.00 6.79 -16.43
C LEU A 332 11.69 7.11 -17.74
N THR A 333 11.65 6.21 -18.72
CA THR A 333 12.23 6.43 -20.06
C THR A 333 11.58 7.62 -20.77
N LYS A 334 10.25 7.78 -20.65
CA LYS A 334 9.55 8.93 -21.20
C LYS A 334 9.94 10.24 -20.52
N LEU A 335 10.14 10.23 -19.20
CA LEU A 335 10.60 11.40 -18.45
C LEU A 335 12.01 11.84 -18.84
N ASP A 336 12.90 10.90 -19.23
CA ASP A 336 14.29 11.20 -19.63
C ASP A 336 14.43 11.67 -21.09
N GLN A 337 13.44 11.43 -21.95
CA GLN A 337 13.47 11.89 -23.34
C GLN A 337 13.31 13.42 -23.51
N TRP A 338 13.09 14.17 -22.43
CA TRP A 338 12.94 15.62 -22.41
C TRP A 338 14.17 16.34 -21.85
N ILE A 339 15.29 15.64 -21.64
CA ILE A 339 16.62 16.16 -21.31
C ILE A 339 17.49 16.10 -22.57
#